data_5dac62c2c8d70b8ac437f4b930773dca
#
_entry.id   5dac62c2c8d70b8ac437f4b930773dca
#
_cell.length_a   1.000
_cell.length_b   1.000
_cell.length_c   1.000
_cell.angle_alpha   90.00
_cell.angle_beta   90.00
_cell.angle_gamma   90.00
#
_symmetry.space_group_name_H-M   'P 1'
#
loop_
_entity.id
_entity.type
_entity.pdbx_description
1 polymer ?
#
loop_
_entity_poly.entity_id
_entity_poly.type
_entity_poly.pdbx_seq_one_letter_code
_entity_poly.pdbx_strand_id
1 'polypeptide(L)'
;MKKTLIIKLFSILLFSSVWTIFFSQSKPYVPVSKQLYDTIMEKDSLLFDAANSGNIDKLKTFFTQDLEFFHDVGGLANYEETVDNFSRVAKNYSYTRRVLIPESVEVYPIKDYGPVQTGTHQFCRLDKGSLINCGTFKFVHIWKKTPDGWKISRVVSYGH
;
A
#
# COMPACT_ATOMS: atom_id res chain seq x y z
N MET A 1 22.47 84.47 -6.41
CA MET A 1 21.72 83.61 -5.46
C MET A 1 21.62 82.21 -6.05
N LYS A 2 22.48 81.27 -5.65
CA LYS A 2 22.49 79.88 -6.14
C LYS A 2 21.76 79.01 -5.10
N LYS A 3 20.64 78.41 -5.47
CA LYS A 3 19.93 77.42 -4.61
C LYS A 3 20.52 76.05 -4.86
N THR A 4 21.14 75.47 -3.82
CA THR A 4 21.69 74.14 -3.83
C THR A 4 20.55 73.14 -3.52
N LEU A 5 20.23 72.26 -4.50
CA LEU A 5 19.25 71.19 -4.35
C LEU A 5 19.94 69.95 -3.73
N ILE A 6 19.55 69.63 -2.51
CA ILE A 6 20.03 68.45 -1.78
C ILE A 6 19.13 67.26 -2.19
N ILE A 7 19.66 66.37 -3.00
CA ILE A 7 18.99 65.08 -3.35
C ILE A 7 19.32 64.09 -2.22
N LYS A 8 18.30 63.74 -1.41
CA LYS A 8 18.39 62.63 -0.46
C LYS A 8 18.19 61.31 -1.23
N LEU A 9 19.30 60.56 -1.35
CA LEU A 9 19.22 59.15 -1.82
C LEU A 9 18.62 58.32 -0.68
N PHE A 10 17.44 57.77 -0.89
CA PHE A 10 16.84 56.73 -0.05
C PHE A 10 17.30 55.41 -0.55
N SER A 11 18.28 54.78 0.14
CA SER A 11 18.69 53.38 -0.10
C SER A 11 17.60 52.44 0.41
N ILE A 12 16.83 51.87 -0.50
CA ILE A 12 15.89 50.78 -0.15
C ILE A 12 16.71 49.48 -0.15
N LEU A 13 17.05 48.99 1.07
CA LEU A 13 17.57 47.65 1.28
C LEU A 13 16.40 46.65 1.11
N LEU A 14 16.31 46.02 -0.05
CA LEU A 14 15.46 44.89 -0.29
C LEU A 14 16.05 43.64 0.43
N PHE A 15 15.55 43.37 1.62
CA PHE A 15 15.77 42.10 2.32
C PHE A 15 14.99 41.00 1.60
N SER A 16 15.64 40.34 0.62
CA SER A 16 15.11 39.11 0.04
C SER A 16 15.27 37.97 1.06
N SER A 17 14.23 37.73 1.85
CA SER A 17 14.14 36.53 2.69
C SER A 17 13.98 35.31 1.77
N VAL A 18 15.10 34.63 1.48
CA VAL A 18 15.09 33.30 0.84
C VAL A 18 14.51 32.31 1.85
N TRP A 19 13.22 32.01 1.70
CA TRP A 19 12.61 30.89 2.41
C TRP A 19 13.14 29.59 1.80
N THR A 20 14.16 29.02 2.40
CA THR A 20 14.58 27.64 2.12
C THR A 20 13.51 26.70 2.65
N ILE A 21 12.65 26.21 1.75
CA ILE A 21 11.70 25.13 2.05
C ILE A 21 12.55 23.87 2.22
N PHE A 22 12.82 23.47 3.47
CA PHE A 22 13.38 22.16 3.76
C PHE A 22 12.30 21.12 3.49
N PHE A 23 12.32 20.51 2.30
CA PHE A 23 11.65 19.24 2.09
C PHE A 23 12.39 18.20 2.93
N SER A 24 11.79 17.81 4.03
CA SER A 24 12.24 16.61 4.76
C SER A 24 12.00 15.40 3.84
N GLN A 25 13.01 15.01 3.08
CA GLN A 25 12.99 13.75 2.37
C GLN A 25 13.09 12.63 3.40
N SER A 26 12.00 11.90 3.61
CA SER A 26 12.05 10.65 4.35
C SER A 26 13.07 9.74 3.66
N LYS A 27 13.94 9.10 4.44
CA LYS A 27 14.91 8.14 3.88
C LYS A 27 14.12 7.06 3.14
N PRO A 28 14.58 6.64 1.96
CA PRO A 28 13.95 5.54 1.25
C PRO A 28 13.97 4.29 2.13
N TYR A 29 12.89 3.51 2.07
CA TYR A 29 12.79 2.24 2.79
C TYR A 29 13.90 1.28 2.34
N VAL A 30 14.56 0.66 3.32
CA VAL A 30 15.53 -0.42 3.09
C VAL A 30 15.11 -1.61 3.93
N PRO A 31 14.87 -2.80 3.32
CA PRO A 31 14.45 -3.98 4.06
C PRO A 31 15.46 -4.37 5.15
N VAL A 32 14.98 -4.64 6.37
CA VAL A 32 15.78 -5.19 7.47
C VAL A 32 16.36 -6.57 7.10
N SER A 33 15.62 -7.34 6.30
CA SER A 33 16.05 -8.60 5.71
C SER A 33 15.56 -8.67 4.27
N LYS A 34 16.48 -8.62 3.32
CA LYS A 34 16.15 -8.76 1.89
C LYS A 34 15.49 -10.10 1.59
N GLN A 35 15.98 -11.20 2.19
CA GLN A 35 15.39 -12.52 2.00
C GLN A 35 13.94 -12.58 2.48
N LEU A 36 13.64 -12.00 3.65
CA LEU A 36 12.26 -11.95 4.16
C LEU A 36 11.37 -11.10 3.24
N TYR A 37 11.87 -9.94 2.82
CA TYR A 37 11.17 -9.05 1.88
C TYR A 37 10.81 -9.79 0.59
N ASP A 38 11.81 -10.40 -0.08
CA ASP A 38 11.60 -11.13 -1.34
C ASP A 38 10.59 -12.29 -1.16
N THR A 39 10.68 -13.01 -0.04
CA THR A 39 9.73 -14.10 0.28
C THR A 39 8.29 -13.58 0.39
N ILE A 40 8.09 -12.48 1.11
CA ILE A 40 6.74 -11.93 1.31
C ILE A 40 6.19 -11.32 0.01
N MET A 41 7.03 -10.67 -0.77
CA MET A 41 6.65 -10.16 -2.10
C MET A 41 6.21 -11.29 -3.04
N GLU A 42 6.93 -12.41 -3.05
CA GLU A 42 6.53 -13.61 -3.80
C GLU A 42 5.16 -14.14 -3.33
N LYS A 43 4.94 -14.24 -2.01
CA LYS A 43 3.67 -14.71 -1.46
C LYS A 43 2.51 -13.77 -1.76
N ASP A 44 2.72 -12.45 -1.68
CA ASP A 44 1.74 -11.43 -2.07
C ASP A 44 1.37 -11.59 -3.56
N SER A 45 2.36 -11.75 -4.44
CA SER A 45 2.13 -11.98 -5.87
C SER A 45 1.28 -13.21 -6.11
N LEU A 46 1.65 -14.36 -5.52
CA LEU A 46 0.92 -15.62 -5.68
C LEU A 46 -0.51 -15.57 -5.13
N LEU A 47 -0.73 -14.88 -4.01
CA LEU A 47 -2.06 -14.64 -3.43
C LEU A 47 -2.94 -13.86 -4.42
N PHE A 48 -2.40 -12.76 -4.95
CA PHE A 48 -3.20 -11.90 -5.84
C PHE A 48 -3.29 -12.42 -7.27
N ASP A 49 -2.37 -13.26 -7.71
CA ASP A 49 -2.56 -14.06 -8.94
C ASP A 49 -3.76 -15.01 -8.79
N ALA A 50 -3.91 -15.66 -7.64
CA ALA A 50 -5.07 -16.49 -7.34
C ALA A 50 -6.35 -15.65 -7.26
N ALA A 51 -6.34 -14.50 -6.60
CA ALA A 51 -7.48 -13.59 -6.53
C ALA A 51 -7.87 -13.06 -7.91
N ASN A 52 -6.91 -12.55 -8.68
CA ASN A 52 -7.12 -11.96 -9.99
C ASN A 52 -7.59 -12.98 -11.04
N SER A 53 -7.24 -14.25 -10.88
CA SER A 53 -7.70 -15.36 -11.74
C SER A 53 -9.01 -15.99 -11.25
N GLY A 54 -9.51 -15.61 -10.06
CA GLY A 54 -10.69 -16.22 -9.45
C GLY A 54 -10.44 -17.65 -8.93
N ASN A 55 -9.19 -18.05 -8.73
CA ASN A 55 -8.84 -19.35 -8.18
C ASN A 55 -8.99 -19.34 -6.64
N ILE A 56 -10.26 -19.49 -6.19
CA ILE A 56 -10.60 -19.41 -4.77
C ILE A 56 -9.98 -20.55 -3.95
N ASP A 57 -9.85 -21.75 -4.54
CA ASP A 57 -9.23 -22.89 -3.86
C ASP A 57 -7.76 -22.64 -3.52
N LYS A 58 -7.03 -21.96 -4.41
CA LYS A 58 -5.67 -21.53 -4.15
C LYS A 58 -5.63 -20.33 -3.21
N LEU A 59 -6.50 -19.32 -3.42
CA LEU A 59 -6.56 -18.11 -2.60
C LEU A 59 -6.75 -18.43 -1.12
N LYS A 60 -7.69 -19.28 -0.78
CA LYS A 60 -7.99 -19.64 0.62
C LYS A 60 -6.83 -20.28 1.37
N THR A 61 -5.84 -20.86 0.66
CA THR A 61 -4.65 -21.46 1.31
C THR A 61 -3.68 -20.42 1.86
N PHE A 62 -3.79 -19.18 1.44
CA PHE A 62 -2.94 -18.08 1.93
C PHE A 62 -3.41 -17.46 3.25
N PHE A 63 -4.57 -17.85 3.77
CA PHE A 63 -5.12 -17.34 5.01
C PHE A 63 -5.04 -18.38 6.13
N THR A 64 -4.88 -17.91 7.37
CA THR A 64 -5.06 -18.76 8.56
C THR A 64 -6.56 -18.89 8.89
N GLN A 65 -6.95 -19.96 9.59
CA GLN A 65 -8.34 -20.19 10.00
C GLN A 65 -8.84 -19.14 11.02
N ASP A 66 -7.91 -18.52 11.76
CA ASP A 66 -8.15 -17.43 12.70
C ASP A 66 -7.99 -16.04 12.06
N LEU A 67 -8.19 -15.93 10.74
CA LEU A 67 -8.10 -14.66 10.02
C LEU A 67 -9.08 -13.63 10.57
N GLU A 68 -8.58 -12.40 10.74
CA GLU A 68 -9.41 -11.20 10.90
C GLU A 68 -9.05 -10.20 9.80
N PHE A 69 -10.06 -9.83 9.02
CA PHE A 69 -9.95 -8.87 7.93
C PHE A 69 -10.73 -7.60 8.28
N PHE A 70 -10.03 -6.53 8.58
CA PHE A 70 -10.59 -5.21 8.88
C PHE A 70 -10.64 -4.38 7.60
N HIS A 71 -11.84 -4.00 7.17
CA HIS A 71 -12.06 -3.15 6.01
C HIS A 71 -12.79 -1.88 6.46
N ASP A 72 -12.27 -0.70 6.12
CA ASP A 72 -12.81 0.59 6.58
C ASP A 72 -14.28 0.84 6.19
N VAL A 73 -14.71 0.31 5.04
CA VAL A 73 -16.12 0.40 4.58
C VAL A 73 -16.89 -0.90 4.87
N GLY A 74 -16.24 -2.06 4.74
CA GLY A 74 -16.87 -3.38 4.85
C GLY A 74 -16.95 -3.94 6.28
N GLY A 75 -16.21 -3.34 7.23
CA GLY A 75 -16.14 -3.81 8.62
C GLY A 75 -15.22 -5.00 8.82
N LEU A 76 -15.44 -5.77 9.89
CA LEU A 76 -14.67 -6.95 10.24
C LEU A 76 -15.26 -8.18 9.55
N ALA A 77 -14.41 -8.97 8.92
CA ALA A 77 -14.73 -10.28 8.36
C ALA A 77 -13.77 -11.36 8.91
N ASN A 78 -14.29 -12.54 9.18
CA ASN A 78 -13.51 -13.73 9.52
C ASN A 78 -13.02 -14.47 8.25
N TYR A 79 -12.44 -15.65 8.43
CA TYR A 79 -11.92 -16.47 7.33
C TYR A 79 -13.02 -16.83 6.30
N GLU A 80 -14.15 -17.39 6.77
CA GLU A 80 -15.26 -17.83 5.92
C GLU A 80 -15.85 -16.66 5.14
N GLU A 81 -16.15 -15.57 5.82
CA GLU A 81 -16.71 -14.34 5.22
C GLU A 81 -15.73 -13.73 4.20
N THR A 82 -14.42 -13.79 4.48
CA THR A 82 -13.38 -13.30 3.56
C THR A 82 -13.34 -14.15 2.29
N VAL A 83 -13.35 -15.48 2.43
CA VAL A 83 -13.35 -16.41 1.27
C VAL A 83 -14.63 -16.23 0.45
N ASP A 84 -15.79 -16.07 1.08
CA ASP A 84 -17.05 -15.82 0.40
C ASP A 84 -17.05 -14.46 -0.32
N ASN A 85 -16.46 -13.43 0.28
CA ASN A 85 -16.32 -12.13 -0.36
C ASN A 85 -15.47 -12.22 -1.63
N PHE A 86 -14.31 -12.89 -1.58
CA PHE A 86 -13.48 -13.11 -2.77
C PHE A 86 -14.20 -13.97 -3.82
N SER A 87 -14.94 -14.99 -3.41
CA SER A 87 -15.76 -15.83 -4.31
C SER A 87 -16.81 -15.01 -5.04
N ARG A 88 -17.47 -14.10 -4.32
CA ARG A 88 -18.49 -13.20 -4.89
C ARG A 88 -17.87 -12.20 -5.86
N VAL A 89 -16.69 -11.63 -5.51
CA VAL A 89 -15.94 -10.74 -6.40
C VAL A 89 -15.51 -11.49 -7.67
N ALA A 90 -14.95 -12.68 -7.54
CA ALA A 90 -14.54 -13.49 -8.69
C ALA A 90 -15.71 -13.81 -9.61
N LYS A 91 -16.90 -14.11 -9.06
CA LYS A 91 -18.11 -14.44 -9.84
C LYS A 91 -18.75 -13.22 -10.52
N ASN A 92 -18.90 -12.12 -9.78
CA ASN A 92 -19.69 -10.97 -10.23
C ASN A 92 -18.84 -9.84 -10.83
N TYR A 93 -17.56 -9.81 -10.51
CA TYR A 93 -16.62 -8.74 -10.90
C TYR A 93 -15.31 -9.34 -11.43
N SER A 94 -15.41 -10.39 -12.27
CA SER A 94 -14.25 -11.10 -12.86
C SER A 94 -13.29 -10.18 -13.64
N TYR A 95 -13.73 -8.97 -13.95
CA TYR A 95 -12.93 -7.92 -14.56
C TYR A 95 -12.11 -7.08 -13.55
N THR A 96 -12.30 -7.27 -12.23
CA THR A 96 -11.51 -6.54 -11.21
C THR A 96 -10.11 -7.13 -11.11
N ARG A 97 -9.10 -6.28 -11.10
CA ARG A 97 -7.69 -6.66 -10.94
C ARG A 97 -7.06 -5.83 -9.83
N ARG A 98 -6.41 -6.51 -8.90
CA ARG A 98 -5.52 -5.85 -7.95
C ARG A 98 -4.15 -5.69 -8.58
N VAL A 99 -3.60 -4.48 -8.48
CA VAL A 99 -2.24 -4.13 -8.93
C VAL A 99 -1.49 -3.57 -7.72
N LEU A 100 -0.37 -4.19 -7.35
CA LEU A 100 0.50 -3.69 -6.30
C LEU A 100 1.26 -2.45 -6.80
N ILE A 101 1.55 -1.51 -5.91
CA ILE A 101 2.51 -0.43 -6.12
C ILE A 101 3.80 -0.84 -5.37
N PRO A 102 4.78 -1.50 -6.03
CA PRO A 102 5.88 -2.18 -5.36
C PRO A 102 6.74 -1.25 -4.51
N GLU A 103 6.95 0.01 -4.96
CA GLU A 103 7.78 1.01 -4.28
C GLU A 103 7.16 1.50 -2.96
N SER A 104 5.88 1.21 -2.74
CA SER A 104 5.17 1.54 -1.49
C SER A 104 5.29 0.44 -0.43
N VAL A 105 5.84 -0.72 -0.80
CA VAL A 105 5.81 -1.89 0.08
C VAL A 105 6.95 -1.85 1.07
N GLU A 106 6.60 -2.01 2.34
CA GLU A 106 7.54 -2.19 3.44
C GLU A 106 7.24 -3.49 4.16
N VAL A 107 8.29 -4.21 4.58
CA VAL A 107 8.18 -5.48 5.31
C VAL A 107 9.07 -5.43 6.55
N TYR A 108 8.48 -5.59 7.72
CA TYR A 108 9.18 -5.56 8.99
C TYR A 108 8.95 -6.86 9.78
N PRO A 109 9.99 -7.47 10.35
CA PRO A 109 9.83 -8.67 11.17
C PRO A 109 9.13 -8.31 12.50
N ILE A 110 8.17 -9.15 12.90
CA ILE A 110 7.61 -9.16 14.27
C ILE A 110 8.26 -10.32 15.00
N LYS A 111 8.91 -10.04 16.14
CA LYS A 111 9.60 -11.04 16.93
C LYS A 111 8.68 -12.22 17.28
N ASP A 112 9.17 -13.43 17.03
CA ASP A 112 8.53 -14.71 17.38
C ASP A 112 7.15 -14.95 16.73
N TYR A 113 6.78 -14.15 15.68
CA TYR A 113 5.50 -14.30 15.00
C TYR A 113 5.66 -14.44 13.47
N GLY A 114 6.07 -13.39 12.82
CA GLY A 114 6.19 -13.28 11.38
C GLY A 114 6.34 -11.83 10.98
N PRO A 115 6.25 -11.45 9.69
CA PRO A 115 6.35 -10.06 9.27
C PRO A 115 5.01 -9.35 9.22
N VAL A 116 5.06 -8.03 9.42
CA VAL A 116 4.07 -7.09 8.91
C VAL A 116 4.53 -6.59 7.55
N GLN A 117 3.62 -6.62 6.58
CA GLN A 117 3.76 -6.01 5.26
C GLN A 117 2.77 -4.84 5.18
N THR A 118 3.26 -3.68 4.80
CA THR A 118 2.42 -2.52 4.50
C THR A 118 2.63 -2.11 3.05
N GLY A 119 1.64 -1.43 2.47
CA GLY A 119 1.79 -0.93 1.12
C GLY A 119 0.53 -0.29 0.58
N THR A 120 0.63 0.08 -0.68
CA THR A 120 -0.47 0.64 -1.48
C THR A 120 -0.72 -0.26 -2.68
N HIS A 121 -1.99 -0.42 -3.02
CA HIS A 121 -2.39 -1.16 -4.20
C HIS A 121 -3.52 -0.44 -4.93
N GLN A 122 -3.75 -0.84 -6.16
CA GLN A 122 -4.89 -0.38 -6.94
C GLN A 122 -5.83 -1.55 -7.21
N PHE A 123 -7.14 -1.26 -7.18
CA PHE A 123 -8.14 -2.12 -7.78
C PHE A 123 -8.64 -1.45 -9.05
N CYS A 124 -8.40 -2.09 -10.18
CA CYS A 124 -8.70 -1.59 -11.50
C CYS A 124 -9.74 -2.48 -12.19
N ARG A 125 -10.52 -1.89 -13.08
CA ARG A 125 -11.33 -2.64 -14.01
C ARG A 125 -10.49 -3.03 -15.24
N LEU A 126 -10.50 -4.30 -15.58
CA LEU A 126 -9.97 -4.78 -16.86
C LEU A 126 -11.03 -4.63 -17.96
N ASP A 127 -10.74 -3.81 -18.97
CA ASP A 127 -11.59 -3.63 -20.14
C ASP A 127 -10.76 -3.76 -21.42
N LYS A 128 -11.10 -4.72 -22.27
CA LYS A 128 -10.42 -5.00 -23.56
C LYS A 128 -8.89 -5.09 -23.45
N GLY A 129 -8.40 -5.67 -22.35
CA GLY A 129 -6.95 -5.82 -22.07
C GLY A 129 -6.27 -4.60 -21.43
N SER A 130 -7.01 -3.53 -21.18
CA SER A 130 -6.51 -2.31 -20.50
C SER A 130 -7.05 -2.21 -19.09
N LEU A 131 -6.23 -1.72 -18.17
CA LEU A 131 -6.64 -1.39 -16.81
C LEU A 131 -7.18 0.04 -16.76
N ILE A 132 -8.43 0.19 -16.33
CA ILE A 132 -9.14 1.48 -16.27
C ILE A 132 -9.85 1.63 -14.92
N ASN A 133 -10.22 2.86 -14.59
CA ASN A 133 -10.99 3.20 -13.38
C ASN A 133 -10.37 2.62 -12.11
N CYS A 134 -9.08 2.89 -11.91
CA CYS A 134 -8.34 2.40 -10.74
C CYS A 134 -8.62 3.24 -9.49
N GLY A 135 -9.05 2.61 -8.41
CA GLY A 135 -9.00 3.16 -7.06
C GLY A 135 -7.69 2.76 -6.37
N THR A 136 -7.09 3.68 -5.60
CA THR A 136 -5.83 3.45 -4.89
C THR A 136 -6.09 3.40 -3.39
N PHE A 137 -5.67 2.31 -2.74
CA PHE A 137 -5.96 2.00 -1.34
C PHE A 137 -4.71 1.52 -0.62
N LYS A 138 -4.74 1.57 0.70
CA LYS A 138 -3.65 1.12 1.57
C LYS A 138 -4.00 -0.19 2.25
N PHE A 139 -2.97 -0.98 2.55
CA PHE A 139 -3.15 -2.24 3.25
C PHE A 139 -2.05 -2.50 4.28
N VAL A 140 -2.41 -3.31 5.26
CA VAL A 140 -1.51 -3.96 6.20
C VAL A 140 -1.85 -5.45 6.21
N HIS A 141 -0.86 -6.30 5.96
CA HIS A 141 -0.95 -7.75 6.14
C HIS A 141 -0.03 -8.18 7.28
N ILE A 142 -0.53 -8.98 8.21
CA ILE A 142 0.30 -9.65 9.19
C ILE A 142 0.40 -11.12 8.79
N TRP A 143 1.60 -11.53 8.41
CA TRP A 143 1.92 -12.89 8.00
C TRP A 143 2.34 -13.73 9.20
N LYS A 144 1.93 -14.99 9.24
CA LYS A 144 2.27 -15.99 10.25
C LYS A 144 2.96 -17.15 9.58
N LYS A 145 4.08 -17.60 10.15
CA LYS A 145 4.74 -18.82 9.68
C LYS A 145 3.99 -20.03 10.23
N THR A 146 3.56 -20.91 9.33
CA THR A 146 2.87 -22.16 9.65
C THR A 146 3.66 -23.35 9.09
N PRO A 147 3.34 -24.59 9.46
CA PRO A 147 3.95 -25.78 8.84
C PRO A 147 3.77 -25.78 7.30
N ASP A 148 2.65 -25.25 6.79
CA ASP A 148 2.33 -25.18 5.36
C ASP A 148 2.93 -23.95 4.65
N GLY A 149 3.73 -23.15 5.36
CA GLY A 149 4.33 -21.93 4.81
C GLY A 149 3.78 -20.63 5.42
N TRP A 150 3.95 -19.53 4.70
CA TRP A 150 3.48 -18.22 5.15
C TRP A 150 2.01 -18.02 4.82
N LYS A 151 1.20 -17.66 5.83
CA LYS A 151 -0.22 -17.34 5.70
C LYS A 151 -0.54 -16.00 6.36
N ILE A 152 -1.50 -15.27 5.83
CA ILE A 152 -1.99 -14.02 6.42
C ILE A 152 -2.95 -14.35 7.56
N SER A 153 -2.70 -13.77 8.73
CA SER A 153 -3.55 -13.89 9.91
C SER A 153 -4.38 -12.63 10.18
N ARG A 154 -3.89 -11.47 9.73
CA ARG A 154 -4.60 -10.19 9.88
C ARG A 154 -4.44 -9.37 8.63
N VAL A 155 -5.54 -8.72 8.23
CA VAL A 155 -5.59 -7.73 7.15
C VAL A 155 -6.22 -6.46 7.68
N VAL A 156 -5.63 -5.32 7.33
CA VAL A 156 -6.31 -4.02 7.40
C VAL A 156 -6.28 -3.43 5.99
N SER A 157 -7.45 -3.13 5.42
CA SER A 157 -7.61 -2.51 4.11
C SER A 157 -8.38 -1.20 4.29
N TYR A 158 -7.80 -0.09 3.85
CA TYR A 158 -8.34 1.23 4.17
C TYR A 158 -8.03 2.29 3.12
N GLY A 159 -8.83 3.40 3.19
CA GLY A 159 -8.76 4.53 2.26
C GLY A 159 -9.71 4.40 1.07
N HIS A 160 -10.78 3.60 1.21
CA HIS A 160 -11.80 3.33 0.17
C HIS A 160 -12.81 4.47 0.04
#